data_7514a8de847655d4975a3d31a3bb67fb
#
_entry.id   7514a8de847655d4975a3d31a3bb67fb
#
_cell.length_a   1.000
_cell.length_b   1.000
_cell.length_c   1.000
_cell.angle_alpha   90.00
_cell.angle_beta   90.00
_cell.angle_gamma   90.00
#
_symmetry.space_group_name_H-M   'P 1'
#
loop_
_entity.id
_entity.type
_entity.pdbx_description
1 polymer ?
#
loop_
_entity_poly.entity_id
_entity_poly.type
_entity_poly.pdbx_seq_one_letter_code
_entity_poly.pdbx_strand_id
1 'polypeptide(L)'
;MRNQDELLKSHAAGFGGSDAKMFAKIGHVGISALSTTEKKRILVALGKMQPETFGGNVYTEAGHLFEEWCEKQGLTAGCEREKYIERKGMAVNFKTFAHADFYDEAFDTDKVKQHSVYECKYSQDPTDKVHDDYYEQLQWYYLMGATRVVLIHGWGNVLPFEPSDYCAVEIERDDVFLAWLADGIRILDEAVTQGLFDDINATTVDVVEMDGDAAVACQRLVLALAKINEAQRLADGYKETLLAWMEAHGVLNIKGDGFTVSYVSPTTRKTFDTKKAQADFPALKDDKYYKTSLVKSSVKITLKQ
;
A
#
# COMPACT_ATOMS: atom_id res chain seq x y z
N MET A 1 -7.73 23.71 2.19
CA MET A 1 -7.06 22.80 1.21
C MET A 1 -5.61 23.20 1.10
N ARG A 2 -4.70 22.36 1.53
CA ARG A 2 -3.28 22.53 1.19
C ARG A 2 -3.13 22.49 -0.33
N ASN A 3 -2.26 23.36 -0.84
CA ASN A 3 -1.88 23.34 -2.23
C ASN A 3 -1.21 21.98 -2.53
N GLN A 4 -1.66 21.24 -3.53
CA GLN A 4 -1.09 19.96 -3.95
C GLN A 4 0.43 20.03 -4.13
N ASP A 5 0.96 21.19 -4.54
CA ASP A 5 2.40 21.45 -4.66
C ASP A 5 3.13 21.45 -3.31
N GLU A 6 2.49 21.85 -2.21
CA GLU A 6 3.08 21.82 -0.86
C GLU A 6 3.12 20.41 -0.31
N LEU A 7 2.09 19.61 -0.56
CA LEU A 7 2.05 18.18 -0.21
C LEU A 7 3.13 17.40 -0.97
N LEU A 8 3.24 17.61 -2.27
CA LEU A 8 4.28 16.98 -3.10
C LEU A 8 5.69 17.39 -2.64
N LYS A 9 5.89 18.66 -2.29
CA LYS A 9 7.17 19.14 -1.74
C LYS A 9 7.50 18.53 -0.38
N SER A 10 6.51 18.33 0.49
CA SER A 10 6.73 17.68 1.78
C SER A 10 7.07 16.21 1.63
N HIS A 11 6.41 15.48 0.74
CA HIS A 11 6.72 14.09 0.41
C HIS A 11 8.09 13.92 -0.27
N ALA A 12 8.53 14.92 -1.04
CA ALA A 12 9.88 14.90 -1.64
C ALA A 12 11.00 15.17 -0.63
N ALA A 13 10.69 15.73 0.55
CA ALA A 13 11.71 16.20 1.50
C ALA A 13 12.04 15.21 2.63
N GLY A 14 11.62 13.92 2.53
CA GLY A 14 11.87 12.92 3.55
C GLY A 14 10.95 11.70 3.44
N PHE A 15 10.81 10.94 4.53
CA PHE A 15 10.04 9.71 4.58
C PHE A 15 8.85 9.84 5.52
N GLY A 16 7.68 9.42 5.04
CA GLY A 16 6.41 9.48 5.77
C GLY A 16 5.85 8.10 6.12
N GLY A 17 4.62 8.07 6.66
CA GLY A 17 3.93 6.84 7.02
C GLY A 17 3.73 5.86 5.85
N SER A 18 3.56 6.36 4.63
CA SER A 18 3.48 5.53 3.41
C SER A 18 4.78 4.77 3.10
N ASP A 19 5.91 5.19 3.67
CA ASP A 19 7.20 4.53 3.51
C ASP A 19 7.48 3.47 4.61
N ALA A 20 6.60 3.34 5.61
CA ALA A 20 6.79 2.46 6.77
C ALA A 20 7.05 1.00 6.37
N LYS A 21 6.31 0.49 5.38
CA LYS A 21 6.51 -0.87 4.85
C LYS A 21 7.93 -1.10 4.31
N MET A 22 8.51 -0.09 3.67
CA MET A 22 9.89 -0.15 3.19
C MET A 22 10.86 -0.21 4.38
N PHE A 23 10.66 0.59 5.43
CA PHE A 23 11.51 0.56 6.62
C PHE A 23 11.40 -0.74 7.40
N ALA A 24 10.19 -1.28 7.58
CA ALA A 24 10.00 -2.60 8.20
C ALA A 24 10.76 -3.69 7.43
N LYS A 25 10.69 -3.66 6.10
CA LYS A 25 11.43 -4.58 5.23
C LYS A 25 12.94 -4.44 5.36
N ILE A 26 13.47 -3.21 5.40
CA ILE A 26 14.90 -2.95 5.62
C ILE A 26 15.33 -3.49 6.99
N GLY A 27 14.56 -3.21 8.05
CA GLY A 27 14.89 -3.63 9.41
C GLY A 27 14.86 -5.14 9.60
N HIS A 28 13.95 -5.84 8.91
CA HIS A 28 13.79 -7.29 9.03
C HIS A 28 14.73 -8.09 8.11
N VAL A 29 14.93 -7.64 6.86
CA VAL A 29 15.62 -8.42 5.81
C VAL A 29 16.92 -7.74 5.36
N GLY A 30 17.06 -6.45 5.57
CA GLY A 30 18.20 -5.65 5.14
C GLY A 30 17.97 -4.89 3.82
N ILE A 31 18.91 -4.00 3.51
CA ILE A 31 18.82 -3.07 2.39
C ILE A 31 18.86 -3.74 1.01
N SER A 32 19.46 -4.94 0.92
CA SER A 32 19.52 -5.73 -0.32
C SER A 32 18.15 -6.20 -0.81
N ALA A 33 17.15 -6.22 0.08
CA ALA A 33 15.79 -6.62 -0.27
C ALA A 33 14.98 -5.52 -0.99
N LEU A 34 15.51 -4.30 -1.10
CA LEU A 34 14.83 -3.18 -1.74
C LEU A 34 14.57 -3.42 -3.23
N SER A 35 13.34 -3.20 -3.65
CA SER A 35 12.95 -3.15 -5.05
C SER A 35 13.47 -1.89 -5.74
N THR A 36 13.45 -1.86 -7.06
CA THR A 36 13.80 -0.67 -7.85
C THR A 36 12.93 0.53 -7.50
N THR A 37 11.63 0.32 -7.28
CA THR A 37 10.70 1.39 -6.89
C THR A 37 11.04 1.98 -5.52
N GLU A 38 11.35 1.13 -4.53
CA GLU A 38 11.76 1.58 -3.20
C GLU A 38 13.09 2.35 -3.25
N LYS A 39 14.07 1.89 -4.06
CA LYS A 39 15.33 2.61 -4.28
C LYS A 39 15.10 3.98 -4.91
N LYS A 40 14.23 4.09 -5.93
CA LYS A 40 13.83 5.38 -6.51
C LYS A 40 13.19 6.29 -5.47
N ARG A 41 12.28 5.76 -4.64
CA ARG A 41 11.65 6.51 -3.55
C ARG A 41 12.68 7.08 -2.58
N ILE A 42 13.72 6.29 -2.24
CA ILE A 42 14.83 6.76 -1.40
C ILE A 42 15.57 7.93 -2.09
N LEU A 43 15.90 7.81 -3.37
CA LEU A 43 16.58 8.88 -4.12
C LEU A 43 15.76 10.18 -4.15
N VAL A 44 14.43 10.07 -4.30
CA VAL A 44 13.52 11.23 -4.21
C VAL A 44 13.56 11.86 -2.83
N ALA A 45 13.46 11.06 -1.75
CA ALA A 45 13.49 11.55 -0.39
C ALA A 45 14.82 12.20 0.01
N LEU A 46 15.92 11.74 -0.59
CA LEU A 46 17.26 12.32 -0.43
C LEU A 46 17.50 13.55 -1.33
N GLY A 47 16.52 13.96 -2.15
CA GLY A 47 16.66 15.07 -3.10
C GLY A 47 17.55 14.77 -4.29
N LYS A 48 17.90 13.50 -4.54
CA LYS A 48 18.77 13.06 -5.64
C LYS A 48 18.01 12.74 -6.93
N MET A 49 16.69 12.63 -6.85
CA MET A 49 15.79 12.41 -7.97
C MET A 49 14.54 13.27 -7.83
N GLN A 50 13.97 13.74 -8.94
CA GLN A 50 12.70 14.46 -8.91
C GLN A 50 11.54 13.50 -8.64
N PRO A 51 10.53 13.90 -7.84
CA PRO A 51 9.34 13.11 -7.64
C PRO A 51 8.53 12.97 -8.93
N GLU A 52 7.96 11.80 -9.16
CA GLU A 52 6.95 11.63 -10.22
C GLU A 52 5.70 12.45 -9.86
N THR A 53 5.10 13.13 -10.86
CA THR A 53 3.86 13.86 -10.67
C THR A 53 2.70 12.87 -10.55
N PHE A 54 1.96 12.96 -9.44
CA PHE A 54 0.73 12.19 -9.24
C PHE A 54 -0.47 13.14 -9.26
N GLY A 55 -1.37 12.94 -10.23
CA GLY A 55 -2.55 13.80 -10.43
C GLY A 55 -3.75 13.47 -9.53
N GLY A 56 -3.63 12.48 -8.63
CA GLY A 56 -4.77 11.93 -7.90
C GLY A 56 -5.68 11.07 -8.79
N ASN A 57 -6.65 10.42 -8.17
CA ASN A 57 -7.73 9.69 -8.85
C ASN A 57 -9.02 9.76 -8.02
N VAL A 58 -10.10 9.16 -8.52
CA VAL A 58 -11.41 9.18 -7.83
C VAL A 58 -11.37 8.58 -6.42
N TYR A 59 -10.48 7.64 -6.15
CA TYR A 59 -10.31 7.06 -4.81
C TYR A 59 -9.60 8.03 -3.86
N THR A 60 -8.62 8.78 -4.35
CA THR A 60 -7.96 9.84 -3.57
C THR A 60 -8.97 10.93 -3.20
N GLU A 61 -9.82 11.33 -4.15
CA GLU A 61 -10.88 12.30 -3.90
C GLU A 61 -11.90 11.78 -2.91
N ALA A 62 -12.33 10.52 -3.03
CA ALA A 62 -13.25 9.90 -2.09
C ALA A 62 -12.64 9.80 -0.67
N GLY A 63 -11.33 9.56 -0.55
CA GLY A 63 -10.61 9.61 0.72
C GLY A 63 -10.73 10.98 1.39
N HIS A 64 -10.45 12.05 0.68
CA HIS A 64 -10.60 13.42 1.22
C HIS A 64 -12.05 13.78 1.59
N LEU A 65 -13.02 13.35 0.77
CA LEU A 65 -14.44 13.52 1.08
C LEU A 65 -14.84 12.75 2.35
N PHE A 66 -14.24 11.59 2.58
CA PHE A 66 -14.48 10.79 3.78
C PHE A 66 -13.90 11.48 5.03
N GLU A 67 -12.71 12.06 4.97
CA GLU A 67 -12.16 12.87 6.05
C GLU A 67 -13.12 14.02 6.42
N GLU A 68 -13.63 14.77 5.41
CA GLU A 68 -14.61 15.82 5.62
C GLU A 68 -15.93 15.28 6.21
N TRP A 69 -16.34 14.10 5.80
CA TRP A 69 -17.52 13.44 6.33
C TRP A 69 -17.32 13.06 7.80
N CYS A 70 -16.17 12.49 8.19
CA CYS A 70 -15.82 12.18 9.58
C CYS A 70 -15.89 13.40 10.48
N GLU A 71 -15.38 14.55 10.01
CA GLU A 71 -15.46 15.80 10.73
C GLU A 71 -16.90 16.27 10.93
N LYS A 72 -17.73 16.23 9.87
CA LYS A 72 -19.16 16.58 9.92
C LYS A 72 -19.98 15.66 10.82
N GLN A 73 -19.62 14.39 10.94
CA GLN A 73 -20.24 13.45 11.88
C GLN A 73 -19.76 13.64 13.32
N GLY A 74 -18.81 14.52 13.58
CA GLY A 74 -18.23 14.75 14.90
C GLY A 74 -17.30 13.65 15.41
N LEU A 75 -16.88 12.72 14.55
CA LEU A 75 -15.98 11.60 14.93
C LEU A 75 -14.59 12.10 15.34
N THR A 76 -14.21 13.26 14.85
CA THR A 76 -12.92 13.90 15.07
C THR A 76 -13.10 15.30 15.69
N ALA A 77 -14.19 15.49 16.46
CA ALA A 77 -14.50 16.79 17.05
C ALA A 77 -13.38 17.25 18.00
N GLY A 78 -12.90 18.47 17.77
CA GLY A 78 -11.81 19.07 18.56
C GLY A 78 -10.40 18.68 18.10
N CYS A 79 -10.25 17.78 17.13
CA CYS A 79 -8.96 17.41 16.57
C CYS A 79 -8.41 18.47 15.61
N GLU A 80 -7.09 18.60 15.57
CA GLU A 80 -6.38 19.35 14.53
C GLU A 80 -6.31 18.52 13.26
N ARG A 81 -6.70 19.07 12.11
CA ARG A 81 -6.67 18.38 10.82
C ARG A 81 -5.30 18.52 10.16
N GLU A 82 -4.88 17.48 9.40
CA GLU A 82 -3.66 17.47 8.60
C GLU A 82 -2.39 17.81 9.42
N LYS A 83 -2.24 17.18 10.59
CA LYS A 83 -1.10 17.47 11.48
C LYS A 83 0.18 16.85 10.94
N TYR A 84 1.17 17.71 10.72
CA TYR A 84 2.55 17.28 10.50
C TYR A 84 3.25 16.99 11.82
N ILE A 85 3.78 15.79 11.97
CA ILE A 85 4.49 15.31 13.15
C ILE A 85 5.90 14.94 12.73
N GLU A 86 6.90 15.61 13.28
CA GLU A 86 8.31 15.30 13.06
C GLU A 86 8.91 14.67 14.31
N ARG A 87 9.57 13.54 14.16
CA ARG A 87 10.22 12.89 15.30
C ARG A 87 11.46 13.66 15.74
N LYS A 88 11.42 14.16 16.96
CA LYS A 88 12.57 14.80 17.60
C LYS A 88 13.52 13.75 18.16
N GLY A 89 14.84 13.94 17.96
CA GLY A 89 15.86 13.14 18.63
C GLY A 89 16.45 11.96 17.85
N MET A 90 16.03 11.72 16.60
CA MET A 90 16.79 10.88 15.68
C MET A 90 17.79 11.74 14.92
N ALA A 91 19.07 11.55 15.20
CA ALA A 91 20.16 12.17 14.40
C ALA A 91 20.38 11.27 13.16
N VAL A 92 19.61 11.49 12.10
CA VAL A 92 19.76 10.80 10.82
C VAL A 92 19.93 11.82 9.68
N ASN A 93 20.54 11.38 8.57
CA ASN A 93 20.87 12.25 7.43
C ASN A 93 19.64 12.59 6.55
N PHE A 94 18.44 12.18 6.94
CA PHE A 94 17.19 12.46 6.25
C PHE A 94 16.07 12.73 7.26
N LYS A 95 14.98 13.32 6.76
CA LYS A 95 13.81 13.61 7.61
C LYS A 95 12.88 12.40 7.68
N THR A 96 12.35 12.15 8.87
CA THR A 96 11.22 11.24 9.08
C THR A 96 10.06 12.00 9.69
N PHE A 97 8.87 11.83 9.14
CA PHE A 97 7.68 12.54 9.57
C PHE A 97 6.43 11.66 9.46
N ALA A 98 5.32 12.13 10.02
CA ALA A 98 3.99 11.62 9.76
C ALA A 98 3.06 12.76 9.42
N HIS A 99 2.09 12.50 8.55
CA HIS A 99 0.92 13.33 8.35
C HIS A 99 -0.27 12.57 8.91
N ALA A 100 -0.86 13.09 9.98
CA ALA A 100 -2.06 12.55 10.55
C ALA A 100 -3.27 13.26 9.92
N ASP A 101 -4.28 12.52 9.48
CA ASP A 101 -5.51 13.13 8.98
C ASP A 101 -6.16 13.97 10.07
N PHE A 102 -6.20 13.43 11.31
CA PHE A 102 -6.61 14.19 12.49
C PHE A 102 -5.71 13.86 13.68
N TYR A 103 -5.52 14.86 14.54
CA TYR A 103 -4.65 14.78 15.70
C TYR A 103 -5.26 15.50 16.89
N ASP A 104 -5.17 14.89 18.07
CA ASP A 104 -5.61 15.46 19.33
C ASP A 104 -4.51 15.38 20.39
N GLU A 105 -4.39 16.45 21.18
CA GLU A 105 -3.56 16.50 22.38
C GLU A 105 -4.45 16.66 23.59
N ALA A 106 -4.58 15.61 24.36
CA ALA A 106 -5.31 15.62 25.62
C ALA A 106 -4.39 15.26 26.80
N PHE A 107 -4.84 15.54 28.00
CA PHE A 107 -4.21 15.02 29.22
C PHE A 107 -5.14 13.94 29.80
N ASP A 108 -4.56 12.78 30.13
CA ASP A 108 -5.29 11.77 30.88
C ASP A 108 -5.52 12.15 32.34
N THR A 109 -6.19 11.27 33.10
CA THR A 109 -6.50 11.47 34.54
C THR A 109 -5.24 11.65 35.37
N ASP A 110 -4.10 11.11 34.97
CA ASP A 110 -2.81 11.20 35.63
C ASP A 110 -1.96 12.38 35.14
N LYS A 111 -2.55 13.27 34.34
CA LYS A 111 -1.93 14.43 33.70
C LYS A 111 -0.78 14.04 32.74
N VAL A 112 -0.79 12.82 32.23
CA VAL A 112 0.10 12.39 31.14
C VAL A 112 -0.46 12.89 29.83
N LYS A 113 0.39 13.54 29.05
CA LYS A 113 0.01 14.08 27.74
C LYS A 113 -0.23 12.93 26.76
N GLN A 114 -1.44 12.84 26.25
CA GLN A 114 -1.86 11.90 25.23
C GLN A 114 -1.73 12.56 23.85
N HIS A 115 -1.18 11.82 22.90
CA HIS A 115 -1.04 12.21 21.50
C HIS A 115 -1.83 11.21 20.65
N SER A 116 -3.08 11.55 20.36
CA SER A 116 -3.96 10.67 19.58
C SER A 116 -3.89 11.02 18.10
N VAL A 117 -3.69 10.01 17.27
CA VAL A 117 -3.74 10.10 15.82
C VAL A 117 -4.96 9.34 15.32
N TYR A 118 -5.72 9.95 14.41
CA TYR A 118 -6.82 9.30 13.71
C TYR A 118 -6.48 9.28 12.23
N GLU A 119 -6.44 8.09 11.67
CA GLU A 119 -6.19 7.84 10.25
C GLU A 119 -7.49 7.41 9.59
N CYS A 120 -7.87 8.08 8.51
CA CYS A 120 -9.11 7.81 7.77
C CYS A 120 -8.80 7.02 6.51
N LYS A 121 -9.54 5.94 6.29
CA LYS A 121 -9.47 5.15 5.06
C LYS A 121 -10.87 4.92 4.50
N TYR A 122 -11.01 4.99 3.19
CA TYR A 122 -12.27 4.77 2.51
C TYR A 122 -12.14 3.74 1.39
N SER A 123 -13.07 2.81 1.35
CA SER A 123 -13.12 1.74 0.35
C SER A 123 -14.54 1.56 -0.20
N GLN A 124 -14.69 0.78 -1.29
CA GLN A 124 -16.02 0.46 -1.82
C GLN A 124 -16.78 -0.53 -0.95
N ASP A 125 -16.07 -1.48 -0.38
CA ASP A 125 -16.64 -2.59 0.37
C ASP A 125 -16.10 -2.63 1.80
N PRO A 126 -16.89 -3.09 2.78
CA PRO A 126 -16.39 -3.41 4.11
C PRO A 126 -15.36 -4.54 3.98
N THR A 127 -14.16 -4.31 4.46
CA THR A 127 -13.09 -5.30 4.41
C THR A 127 -12.29 -5.27 5.71
N ASP A 128 -12.12 -6.40 6.32
CA ASP A 128 -11.27 -6.56 7.50
C ASP A 128 -9.78 -6.39 7.17
N LYS A 129 -9.43 -6.38 5.87
CA LYS A 129 -8.04 -6.25 5.40
C LYS A 129 -7.49 -4.83 5.48
N VAL A 130 -8.32 -3.81 5.62
CA VAL A 130 -7.83 -2.42 5.70
C VAL A 130 -6.86 -2.24 6.86
N HIS A 131 -7.11 -2.89 8.00
CA HIS A 131 -6.18 -2.90 9.12
C HIS A 131 -4.82 -3.50 8.71
N ASP A 132 -4.81 -4.64 8.04
CA ASP A 132 -3.58 -5.33 7.62
C ASP A 132 -2.85 -4.57 6.51
N ASP A 133 -3.57 -3.99 5.57
CA ASP A 133 -3.00 -3.25 4.43
C ASP A 133 -2.29 -1.96 4.86
N TYR A 134 -2.73 -1.35 5.98
CA TYR A 134 -2.15 -0.12 6.53
C TYR A 134 -1.41 -0.31 7.85
N TYR A 135 -1.21 -1.55 8.30
CA TYR A 135 -0.62 -1.86 9.60
C TYR A 135 0.71 -1.14 9.82
N GLU A 136 1.62 -1.18 8.84
CA GLU A 136 2.93 -0.55 8.92
C GLU A 136 2.82 0.97 9.06
N GLN A 137 1.88 1.61 8.35
CA GLN A 137 1.62 3.04 8.47
C GLN A 137 1.04 3.40 9.83
N LEU A 138 0.15 2.58 10.38
CA LEU A 138 -0.45 2.81 11.69
C LEU A 138 0.58 2.67 12.82
N GLN A 139 1.49 1.69 12.71
CA GLN A 139 2.62 1.57 13.65
C GLN A 139 3.64 2.71 13.50
N TRP A 140 3.79 3.27 12.30
CA TRP A 140 4.64 4.44 12.08
C TRP A 140 4.24 5.64 12.92
N TYR A 141 2.94 5.87 13.16
CA TYR A 141 2.49 6.94 14.04
C TYR A 141 3.00 6.76 15.47
N TYR A 142 3.01 5.54 16.00
CA TYR A 142 3.60 5.24 17.31
C TYR A 142 5.11 5.51 17.31
N LEU A 143 5.81 5.17 16.24
CA LEU A 143 7.24 5.48 16.10
C LEU A 143 7.47 7.00 16.08
N MET A 144 6.55 7.78 15.51
CA MET A 144 6.62 9.25 15.48
C MET A 144 6.19 9.91 16.81
N GLY A 145 5.74 9.13 17.79
CA GLY A 145 5.45 9.63 19.14
C GLY A 145 3.98 9.69 19.50
N ALA A 146 3.09 9.15 18.67
CA ALA A 146 1.70 8.96 19.07
C ALA A 146 1.63 8.01 20.29
N THR A 147 0.73 8.29 21.22
CA THR A 147 0.41 7.41 22.34
C THR A 147 -0.83 6.57 22.08
N ARG A 148 -1.65 7.02 21.12
CA ARG A 148 -2.87 6.36 20.71
C ARG A 148 -3.05 6.53 19.19
N VAL A 149 -3.42 5.45 18.50
CA VAL A 149 -3.71 5.48 17.06
C VAL A 149 -5.06 4.83 16.83
N VAL A 150 -5.93 5.50 16.09
CA VAL A 150 -7.26 5.03 15.73
C VAL A 150 -7.39 5.01 14.21
N LEU A 151 -7.74 3.87 13.64
CA LEU A 151 -8.14 3.75 12.25
C LEU A 151 -9.66 3.96 12.16
N ILE A 152 -10.08 4.96 11.37
CA ILE A 152 -11.48 5.15 10.98
C ILE A 152 -11.61 4.67 9.54
N HIS A 153 -12.28 3.53 9.36
CA HIS A 153 -12.50 2.94 8.04
C HIS A 153 -13.97 3.07 7.67
N GLY A 154 -14.24 3.79 6.57
CA GLY A 154 -15.56 3.89 5.97
C GLY A 154 -15.62 3.15 4.64
N TRP A 155 -16.83 2.80 4.24
CA TRP A 155 -17.08 2.16 2.95
C TRP A 155 -18.39 2.61 2.32
N GLY A 156 -18.49 2.46 1.00
CA GLY A 156 -19.65 2.85 0.22
C GLY A 156 -19.28 3.24 -1.20
N ASN A 157 -20.18 3.97 -1.86
CA ASN A 157 -19.94 4.41 -3.23
C ASN A 157 -18.81 5.45 -3.29
N VAL A 158 -17.90 5.26 -4.25
CA VAL A 158 -16.79 6.20 -4.51
C VAL A 158 -17.25 7.32 -5.44
N LEU A 159 -18.11 7.00 -6.42
CA LEU A 159 -18.63 7.97 -7.37
C LEU A 159 -20.07 7.65 -7.75
N PRO A 160 -21.09 8.48 -7.34
CA PRO A 160 -20.92 9.61 -6.41
C PRO A 160 -20.46 9.14 -5.03
N PHE A 161 -19.79 10.01 -4.28
CA PHE A 161 -19.35 9.69 -2.93
C PHE A 161 -20.55 9.58 -1.98
N GLU A 162 -20.81 8.37 -1.49
CA GLU A 162 -21.92 8.06 -0.57
C GLU A 162 -21.45 7.00 0.45
N PRO A 163 -21.01 7.41 1.64
CA PRO A 163 -20.66 6.47 2.70
C PRO A 163 -21.89 5.67 3.17
N SER A 164 -21.77 4.36 3.19
CA SER A 164 -22.83 3.46 3.68
C SER A 164 -22.71 3.23 5.18
N ASP A 165 -21.47 3.05 5.67
CA ASP A 165 -21.19 2.81 7.08
C ASP A 165 -19.69 3.04 7.37
N TYR A 166 -19.30 2.91 8.63
CA TYR A 166 -17.91 3.00 9.08
C TYR A 166 -17.66 2.19 10.34
N CYS A 167 -16.39 1.89 10.59
CA CYS A 167 -15.91 1.42 11.89
C CYS A 167 -14.73 2.27 12.37
N ALA A 168 -14.52 2.30 13.68
CA ALA A 168 -13.34 2.91 14.29
C ALA A 168 -12.67 1.88 15.19
N VAL A 169 -11.40 1.63 14.95
CA VAL A 169 -10.62 0.60 15.64
C VAL A 169 -9.38 1.24 16.23
N GLU A 170 -9.18 1.07 17.54
CA GLU A 170 -7.94 1.45 18.18
C GLU A 170 -6.87 0.41 17.88
N ILE A 171 -5.72 0.87 17.42
CA ILE A 171 -4.61 0.03 16.99
C ILE A 171 -3.71 -0.23 18.18
N GLU A 172 -3.44 -1.47 18.47
CA GLU A 172 -2.47 -1.84 19.48
C GLU A 172 -1.04 -1.50 19.04
N ARG A 173 -0.26 -0.95 19.97
CA ARG A 173 1.14 -0.65 19.75
C ARG A 173 1.95 -1.96 19.75
N ASP A 174 2.73 -2.19 18.69
CA ASP A 174 3.62 -3.34 18.55
C ASP A 174 5.08 -2.93 18.70
N ASP A 175 5.64 -3.11 19.90
CA ASP A 175 7.02 -2.72 20.18
C ASP A 175 8.06 -3.54 19.41
N VAL A 176 7.75 -4.79 19.04
CA VAL A 176 8.64 -5.61 18.20
C VAL A 176 8.69 -5.05 16.79
N PHE A 177 7.53 -4.71 16.23
CA PHE A 177 7.45 -4.11 14.91
C PHE A 177 8.08 -2.70 14.89
N LEU A 178 7.88 -1.91 15.93
CA LEU A 178 8.53 -0.60 16.09
C LEU A 178 10.06 -0.71 16.12
N ALA A 179 10.60 -1.77 16.71
CA ALA A 179 12.03 -2.02 16.66
C ALA A 179 12.53 -2.26 15.23
N TRP A 180 11.78 -3.01 14.40
CA TRP A 180 12.12 -3.20 12.98
C TRP A 180 12.06 -1.89 12.19
N LEU A 181 11.06 -1.06 12.43
CA LEU A 181 10.98 0.27 11.81
C LEU A 181 12.19 1.14 12.18
N ALA A 182 12.56 1.17 13.46
CA ALA A 182 13.71 1.93 13.96
C ALA A 182 15.02 1.40 13.38
N ASP A 183 15.21 0.08 13.34
CA ASP A 183 16.37 -0.56 12.71
C ASP A 183 16.42 -0.27 11.21
N GLY A 184 15.28 -0.27 10.52
CA GLY A 184 15.21 0.08 9.11
C GLY A 184 15.68 1.51 8.84
N ILE A 185 15.30 2.46 9.69
CA ILE A 185 15.76 3.84 9.61
C ILE A 185 17.28 3.91 9.84
N ARG A 186 17.80 3.23 10.86
CA ARG A 186 19.23 3.20 11.17
C ARG A 186 20.06 2.57 10.04
N ILE A 187 19.62 1.43 9.50
CA ILE A 187 20.30 0.74 8.39
C ILE A 187 20.32 1.61 7.14
N LEU A 188 19.20 2.29 6.83
CA LEU A 188 19.18 3.22 5.71
C LEU A 188 20.12 4.39 5.91
N ASP A 189 20.17 4.97 7.11
CA ASP A 189 21.07 6.08 7.44
C ASP A 189 22.55 5.70 7.29
N GLU A 190 22.92 4.52 7.76
CA GLU A 190 24.26 3.97 7.57
C GLU A 190 24.58 3.80 6.08
N ALA A 191 23.66 3.27 5.28
CA ALA A 191 23.85 3.09 3.84
C ALA A 191 23.96 4.42 3.08
N VAL A 192 23.18 5.43 3.48
CA VAL A 192 23.29 6.79 2.94
C VAL A 192 24.65 7.39 3.30
N THR A 193 25.09 7.26 4.54
CA THR A 193 26.41 7.73 5.02
C THR A 193 27.56 7.06 4.27
N GLN A 194 27.42 5.79 3.92
CA GLN A 194 28.40 5.02 3.13
C GLN A 194 28.36 5.32 1.63
N GLY A 195 27.48 6.23 1.18
CA GLY A 195 27.37 6.61 -0.23
C GLY A 195 26.69 5.58 -1.13
N LEU A 196 25.96 4.60 -0.56
CA LEU A 196 25.31 3.54 -1.34
C LEU A 196 24.29 4.09 -2.36
N PHE A 197 23.77 5.27 -2.13
CA PHE A 197 22.81 5.96 -3.00
C PHE A 197 23.42 7.16 -3.75
N ASP A 198 24.75 7.27 -3.83
CA ASP A 198 25.42 8.39 -4.51
C ASP A 198 25.49 8.19 -6.03
N ASP A 199 25.55 6.93 -6.48
CA ASP A 199 25.49 6.60 -7.91
C ASP A 199 24.03 6.40 -8.36
N ILE A 200 23.45 7.47 -8.90
CA ILE A 200 22.08 7.46 -9.43
C ILE A 200 21.95 6.46 -10.59
N ASN A 201 23.01 6.26 -11.38
CA ASN A 201 22.99 5.41 -12.56
C ASN A 201 22.90 3.92 -12.20
N ALA A 202 23.40 3.51 -11.04
CA ALA A 202 23.30 2.12 -10.57
C ALA A 202 21.85 1.71 -10.22
N THR A 203 20.93 2.66 -10.10
CA THR A 203 19.53 2.42 -9.70
C THR A 203 18.51 2.76 -10.79
N THR A 204 18.91 3.49 -11.82
CA THR A 204 18.03 3.83 -12.95
C THR A 204 18.09 2.75 -14.02
N VAL A 205 17.01 2.04 -14.20
CA VAL A 205 16.70 1.46 -15.50
C VAL A 205 16.47 2.66 -16.44
N ASP A 206 17.11 2.68 -17.59
CA ASP A 206 16.91 3.73 -18.59
C ASP A 206 15.41 3.92 -18.84
N VAL A 207 14.85 5.00 -18.28
CA VAL A 207 13.50 5.44 -18.61
C VAL A 207 13.64 6.33 -19.83
N VAL A 208 13.48 5.71 -20.97
CA VAL A 208 13.42 6.46 -22.24
C VAL A 208 12.04 7.12 -22.29
N GLU A 209 11.99 8.45 -22.40
CA GLU A 209 10.75 9.13 -22.77
C GLU A 209 10.33 8.64 -24.15
N MET A 210 9.14 8.03 -24.20
CA MET A 210 8.58 7.57 -25.47
C MET A 210 7.89 8.74 -26.17
N ASP A 211 8.19 8.91 -27.44
CA ASP A 211 7.52 9.84 -28.32
C ASP A 211 6.76 9.13 -29.46
N GLY A 212 5.95 9.86 -30.17
CA GLY A 212 5.26 9.40 -31.37
C GLY A 212 4.33 8.19 -31.17
N ASP A 213 4.38 7.25 -32.12
CA ASP A 213 3.46 6.11 -32.17
C ASP A 213 3.61 5.16 -30.99
N ALA A 214 4.79 5.03 -30.41
CA ALA A 214 5.07 4.19 -29.25
C ALA A 214 4.35 4.73 -28.01
N ALA A 215 4.35 6.04 -27.77
CA ALA A 215 3.65 6.67 -26.66
C ALA A 215 2.13 6.49 -26.79
N VAL A 216 1.58 6.67 -27.99
CA VAL A 216 0.15 6.45 -28.29
C VAL A 216 -0.21 4.98 -28.08
N ALA A 217 0.61 4.05 -28.53
CA ALA A 217 0.38 2.61 -28.33
C ALA A 217 0.36 2.24 -26.84
N CYS A 218 1.30 2.77 -26.04
CA CYS A 218 1.34 2.55 -24.59
C CYS A 218 0.11 3.13 -23.89
N GLN A 219 -0.32 4.36 -24.22
CA GLN A 219 -1.52 4.95 -23.63
C GLN A 219 -2.78 4.10 -23.94
N ARG A 220 -2.94 3.68 -25.20
CA ARG A 220 -4.06 2.82 -25.61
C ARG A 220 -4.04 1.48 -24.91
N LEU A 221 -2.86 0.89 -24.73
CA LEU A 221 -2.70 -0.38 -24.04
C LEU A 221 -3.03 -0.25 -22.54
N VAL A 222 -2.58 0.81 -21.88
CA VAL A 222 -2.95 1.10 -20.48
C VAL A 222 -4.47 1.21 -20.32
N LEU A 223 -5.13 1.98 -21.19
CA LEU A 223 -6.59 2.12 -21.17
C LEU A 223 -7.31 0.78 -21.44
N ALA A 224 -6.81 -0.04 -22.35
CA ALA A 224 -7.38 -1.36 -22.64
C ALA A 224 -7.24 -2.30 -21.43
N LEU A 225 -6.06 -2.32 -20.79
CA LEU A 225 -5.83 -3.15 -19.60
C LEU A 225 -6.68 -2.69 -18.40
N ALA A 226 -6.89 -1.38 -18.22
CA ALA A 226 -7.79 -0.87 -17.19
C ALA A 226 -9.23 -1.36 -17.39
N LYS A 227 -9.74 -1.33 -18.63
CA LYS A 227 -11.06 -1.87 -18.97
C LYS A 227 -11.17 -3.39 -18.75
N ILE A 228 -10.11 -4.14 -19.07
CA ILE A 228 -10.07 -5.58 -18.82
C ILE A 228 -10.13 -5.86 -17.31
N ASN A 229 -9.37 -5.14 -16.49
CA ASN A 229 -9.39 -5.31 -15.04
C ASN A 229 -10.77 -4.97 -14.45
N GLU A 230 -11.40 -3.89 -14.91
CA GLU A 230 -12.76 -3.53 -14.48
C GLU A 230 -13.77 -4.62 -14.86
N ALA A 231 -13.74 -5.08 -16.12
CA ALA A 231 -14.59 -6.16 -16.57
C ALA A 231 -14.37 -7.47 -15.80
N GLN A 232 -13.11 -7.78 -15.47
CA GLN A 232 -12.77 -8.94 -14.65
C GLN A 232 -13.35 -8.83 -13.24
N ARG A 233 -13.22 -7.67 -12.59
CA ARG A 233 -13.79 -7.42 -11.26
C ARG A 233 -15.30 -7.59 -11.25
N LEU A 234 -16.01 -7.03 -12.26
CA LEU A 234 -17.46 -7.21 -12.39
C LEU A 234 -17.82 -8.69 -12.60
N ALA A 235 -17.07 -9.39 -13.46
CA ALA A 235 -17.29 -10.81 -13.71
C ALA A 235 -17.10 -11.66 -12.46
N ASP A 236 -16.09 -11.34 -11.63
CA ASP A 236 -15.84 -12.06 -10.40
C ASP A 236 -16.93 -11.80 -9.36
N GLY A 237 -17.43 -10.56 -9.21
CA GLY A 237 -18.59 -10.26 -8.37
C GLY A 237 -19.86 -11.00 -8.80
N TYR A 238 -20.13 -11.11 -10.10
CA TYR A 238 -21.26 -11.92 -10.58
C TYR A 238 -21.07 -13.42 -10.35
N LYS A 239 -19.84 -13.94 -10.46
CA LYS A 239 -19.54 -15.33 -10.11
C LYS A 239 -19.81 -15.63 -8.63
N GLU A 240 -19.39 -14.75 -7.72
CA GLU A 240 -19.67 -14.88 -6.30
C GLU A 240 -21.16 -14.88 -6.00
N THR A 241 -21.92 -13.97 -6.62
CA THR A 241 -23.37 -13.91 -6.49
C THR A 241 -24.04 -15.21 -6.99
N LEU A 242 -23.60 -15.73 -8.15
CA LEU A 242 -24.12 -16.99 -8.70
C LEU A 242 -23.75 -18.18 -7.81
N LEU A 243 -22.53 -18.22 -7.30
CA LEU A 243 -22.05 -19.27 -6.39
C LEU A 243 -22.92 -19.31 -5.13
N ALA A 244 -23.11 -18.18 -4.47
CA ALA A 244 -23.94 -18.08 -3.27
C ALA A 244 -25.40 -18.51 -3.55
N TRP A 245 -25.95 -18.11 -4.70
CA TRP A 245 -27.30 -18.50 -5.09
C TRP A 245 -27.41 -20.03 -5.35
N MET A 246 -26.44 -20.61 -6.07
CA MET A 246 -26.41 -22.05 -6.37
C MET A 246 -26.27 -22.89 -5.09
N GLU A 247 -25.43 -22.45 -4.15
CA GLU A 247 -25.29 -23.10 -2.84
C GLU A 247 -26.59 -23.03 -2.03
N ALA A 248 -27.21 -21.87 -1.94
CA ALA A 248 -28.46 -21.66 -1.19
C ALA A 248 -29.63 -22.52 -1.73
N HIS A 249 -29.63 -22.80 -3.03
CA HIS A 249 -30.73 -23.56 -3.69
C HIS A 249 -30.36 -25.00 -4.03
N GLY A 250 -29.15 -25.47 -3.71
CA GLY A 250 -28.67 -26.82 -4.01
C GLY A 250 -28.59 -27.13 -5.51
N VAL A 251 -28.36 -26.11 -6.35
CA VAL A 251 -28.36 -26.23 -7.81
C VAL A 251 -26.93 -26.46 -8.29
N LEU A 252 -26.71 -27.57 -9.03
CA LEU A 252 -25.40 -27.90 -9.56
C LEU A 252 -25.14 -27.35 -10.96
N ASN A 253 -26.16 -27.11 -11.74
CA ASN A 253 -26.05 -26.60 -13.12
C ASN A 253 -27.18 -25.65 -13.47
N ILE A 254 -26.84 -24.52 -14.07
CA ILE A 254 -27.77 -23.56 -14.65
C ILE A 254 -27.52 -23.53 -16.16
N LYS A 255 -28.55 -23.69 -16.97
CA LYS A 255 -28.50 -23.54 -18.43
C LYS A 255 -29.33 -22.35 -18.85
N GLY A 256 -28.79 -21.49 -19.67
CA GLY A 256 -29.47 -20.42 -20.35
C GLY A 256 -29.21 -20.47 -21.84
N ASP A 257 -29.73 -19.49 -22.57
CA ASP A 257 -29.49 -19.37 -24.00
C ASP A 257 -28.01 -18.94 -24.24
N GLY A 258 -27.23 -19.83 -24.83
CA GLY A 258 -25.81 -19.60 -25.12
C GLY A 258 -24.84 -19.78 -23.96
N PHE A 259 -25.26 -20.19 -22.74
CA PHE A 259 -24.36 -20.43 -21.63
C PHE A 259 -24.75 -21.61 -20.73
N THR A 260 -23.76 -22.12 -20.01
CA THR A 260 -23.96 -23.08 -18.89
C THR A 260 -23.06 -22.64 -17.74
N VAL A 261 -23.65 -22.59 -16.53
CA VAL A 261 -22.89 -22.36 -15.29
C VAL A 261 -22.95 -23.65 -14.48
N SER A 262 -21.80 -24.16 -14.04
CA SER A 262 -21.69 -25.37 -13.24
C SER A 262 -21.04 -25.05 -11.89
N TYR A 263 -21.65 -25.52 -10.82
CA TYR A 263 -21.06 -25.50 -9.49
C TYR A 263 -19.97 -26.57 -9.41
N VAL A 264 -18.78 -26.15 -9.01
CA VAL A 264 -17.65 -27.06 -8.77
C VAL A 264 -17.40 -27.13 -7.26
N SER A 265 -17.63 -28.28 -6.69
CA SER A 265 -17.39 -28.49 -5.25
C SER A 265 -15.94 -28.26 -4.88
N PRO A 266 -15.67 -27.69 -3.69
CA PRO A 266 -14.31 -27.55 -3.19
C PRO A 266 -13.56 -28.88 -3.19
N THR A 267 -12.36 -28.88 -3.73
CA THR A 267 -11.49 -30.06 -3.72
C THR A 267 -10.13 -29.71 -3.13
N THR A 268 -9.57 -30.63 -2.36
CA THR A 268 -8.22 -30.47 -1.83
C THR A 268 -7.22 -30.95 -2.87
N ARG A 269 -6.36 -30.06 -3.36
CA ARG A 269 -5.26 -30.39 -4.26
C ARG A 269 -3.95 -30.39 -3.48
N LYS A 270 -3.22 -31.51 -3.51
CA LYS A 270 -1.83 -31.55 -3.04
C LYS A 270 -0.91 -31.08 -4.17
N THR A 271 -0.17 -30.02 -3.93
CA THR A 271 0.88 -29.54 -4.85
C THR A 271 2.24 -29.82 -4.23
N PHE A 272 3.21 -30.16 -5.07
CA PHE A 272 4.58 -30.37 -4.62
C PHE A 272 5.19 -29.01 -4.22
N ASP A 273 5.63 -28.92 -2.96
CA ASP A 273 6.31 -27.73 -2.44
C ASP A 273 7.79 -27.80 -2.82
N THR A 274 8.11 -27.22 -3.96
CA THR A 274 9.47 -27.19 -4.49
C THR A 274 10.45 -26.49 -3.56
N LYS A 275 10.02 -25.42 -2.86
CA LYS A 275 10.90 -24.67 -1.94
C LYS A 275 11.28 -25.54 -0.74
N LYS A 276 10.28 -26.19 -0.14
CA LYS A 276 10.51 -27.09 0.99
C LYS A 276 11.35 -28.30 0.57
N ALA A 277 11.04 -28.90 -0.56
CA ALA A 277 11.83 -30.03 -1.08
C ALA A 277 13.29 -29.66 -1.36
N GLN A 278 13.57 -28.46 -1.91
CA GLN A 278 14.94 -27.97 -2.13
C GLN A 278 15.67 -27.60 -0.84
N ALA A 279 14.93 -27.25 0.22
CA ALA A 279 15.52 -27.01 1.53
C ALA A 279 15.92 -28.35 2.21
N ASP A 280 15.03 -29.34 2.15
CA ASP A 280 15.26 -30.68 2.73
C ASP A 280 16.30 -31.49 1.93
N PHE A 281 16.35 -31.27 0.63
CA PHE A 281 17.26 -31.97 -0.31
C PHE A 281 17.99 -30.97 -1.22
N PRO A 282 19.09 -30.34 -0.76
CA PRO A 282 19.82 -29.32 -1.52
C PRO A 282 20.29 -29.77 -2.91
N ALA A 283 20.51 -31.08 -3.10
CA ALA A 283 20.88 -31.65 -4.40
C ALA A 283 19.82 -31.42 -5.51
N LEU A 284 18.55 -31.13 -5.13
CA LEU A 284 17.50 -30.80 -6.09
C LEU A 284 17.68 -29.44 -6.77
N LYS A 285 18.65 -28.63 -6.33
CA LYS A 285 19.05 -27.38 -7.00
C LYS A 285 20.01 -27.59 -8.17
N ASP A 286 20.50 -28.80 -8.37
CA ASP A 286 21.41 -29.15 -9.48
C ASP A 286 20.67 -29.06 -10.82
N ASP A 287 21.27 -28.41 -11.80
CA ASP A 287 20.70 -28.13 -13.14
C ASP A 287 20.20 -29.38 -13.87
N LYS A 288 20.75 -30.57 -13.54
CA LYS A 288 20.29 -31.85 -14.12
C LYS A 288 18.83 -32.19 -13.82
N TYR A 289 18.23 -31.56 -12.81
CA TYR A 289 16.82 -31.73 -12.45
C TYR A 289 15.89 -30.69 -13.09
N TYR A 290 16.46 -29.73 -13.85
CA TYR A 290 15.69 -28.67 -14.49
C TYR A 290 15.68 -28.83 -15.99
N LYS A 291 14.51 -28.58 -16.58
CA LYS A 291 14.36 -28.49 -18.02
C LYS A 291 14.53 -27.04 -18.43
N THR A 292 15.56 -26.75 -19.19
CA THR A 292 15.75 -25.42 -19.77
C THR A 292 14.79 -25.23 -20.95
N SER A 293 14.03 -24.15 -20.95
CA SER A 293 13.20 -23.74 -22.07
C SER A 293 13.48 -22.28 -22.43
N LEU A 294 13.52 -21.99 -23.73
CA LEU A 294 13.63 -20.62 -24.20
C LEU A 294 12.33 -19.88 -23.94
N VAL A 295 12.40 -18.82 -23.14
CA VAL A 295 11.28 -17.90 -22.93
C VAL A 295 11.39 -16.80 -23.98
N LYS A 296 10.31 -16.61 -24.77
CA LYS A 296 10.27 -15.54 -25.76
C LYS A 296 10.22 -14.19 -25.05
N SER A 297 10.82 -13.18 -25.68
CA SER A 297 10.72 -11.79 -25.22
C SER A 297 9.26 -11.40 -25.06
N SER A 298 8.95 -10.71 -23.96
CA SER A 298 7.60 -10.22 -23.69
C SER A 298 7.65 -8.82 -23.12
N VAL A 299 6.60 -8.05 -23.33
CA VAL A 299 6.41 -6.75 -22.71
C VAL A 299 5.55 -6.94 -21.46
N LYS A 300 6.07 -6.54 -20.30
CA LYS A 300 5.32 -6.51 -19.05
C LYS A 300 4.84 -5.09 -18.81
N ILE A 301 3.54 -4.91 -18.67
CA ILE A 301 2.93 -3.64 -18.28
C ILE A 301 2.34 -3.80 -16.89
N THR A 302 2.71 -2.88 -16.01
CA THR A 302 2.16 -2.80 -14.65
C THR A 302 1.31 -1.55 -14.60
N LEU A 303 0.01 -1.70 -14.36
CA LEU A 303 -0.87 -0.59 -14.08
C LEU A 303 -0.61 -0.14 -12.65
N LYS A 304 -0.31 1.16 -12.45
CA LYS A 304 -0.32 1.76 -11.13
C LYS A 304 -1.80 1.91 -10.74
N GLN A 305 -2.22 1.22 -9.68
CA GLN A 305 -3.51 1.41 -9.02
C GLN A 305 -3.45 2.64 -8.15
#